data_baa1bc4fae186b89a1e17c5d8e0f5d4d
#
_entry.id   baa1bc4fae186b89a1e17c5d8e0f5d4d
#
_cell.length_a   1.000
_cell.length_b   1.000
_cell.length_c   1.000
_cell.angle_alpha   90.00
_cell.angle_beta   90.00
_cell.angle_gamma   90.00
#
_symmetry.space_group_name_H-M   'P 1'
#
loop_
_entity.id
_entity.type
_entity.pdbx_description
1 polymer ?
#
loop_
_entity_poly.entity_id
_entity_poly.type
_entity_poly.pdbx_seq_one_letter_code
_entity_poly.pdbx_strand_id
1 'polypeptide(L)'
;TDVDARADRLAPIPIAVNGEYDGEWDDADQTPIITSRCDKVYVQGDGYDALKQSLTSLNKKLVSQNKEEYASYKKEAEDMRNNYPEMKQSYVCNYEFNPVRFDHTVVSMYWLKYYDLGGVHPSSVTEYHNFDTQTGKELELCDVVKDLPGFRKYVEEELSDQKEEKELFEDYEMTVDSLFEGTDGYGPLGWCITKTGVCIHFDQYVIASYAAGAVEVEVPFAGNEAMFQTDYIGKASEGWAEKISPWETVTYEHEENDTSVSYHFDDAADGYDTRNITIEREQGGKKKEFTMELYGQPQYGWIVMTDDGHPYLYTEIQSENDWRTMEVFDLKGEEIRHVGTSNDSPHGALLND
;
A
#
# COMPACT_ATOMS: atom_id res chain seq x y z
N THR A 1 -27.74 14.74 -12.99
CA THR A 1 -27.81 15.10 -11.56
C THR A 1 -27.31 13.96 -10.66
N ASP A 2 -27.70 12.71 -10.87
CA ASP A 2 -27.24 11.59 -10.04
C ASP A 2 -25.81 11.13 -10.40
N VAL A 3 -25.37 11.32 -11.62
CA VAL A 3 -24.01 10.98 -12.08
C VAL A 3 -22.98 11.91 -11.45
N ASP A 4 -23.25 13.23 -11.42
CA ASP A 4 -22.34 14.20 -10.82
C ASP A 4 -22.20 14.00 -9.30
N ALA A 5 -23.34 13.74 -8.60
CA ALA A 5 -23.32 13.47 -7.17
C ALA A 5 -22.56 12.16 -6.82
N ARG A 6 -22.59 11.16 -7.71
CA ARG A 6 -21.83 9.92 -7.53
C ARG A 6 -20.34 10.11 -7.80
N ALA A 7 -19.96 10.89 -8.82
CA ALA A 7 -18.57 11.24 -9.08
C ALA A 7 -17.94 11.99 -7.91
N ASP A 8 -18.66 12.97 -7.33
CA ASP A 8 -18.18 13.67 -6.13
C ASP A 8 -17.95 12.74 -4.93
N ARG A 9 -18.77 11.70 -4.78
CA ARG A 9 -18.65 10.73 -3.67
C ARG A 9 -17.44 9.80 -3.80
N LEU A 10 -16.96 9.57 -5.01
CA LEU A 10 -15.80 8.73 -5.30
C LEU A 10 -14.51 9.56 -5.45
N ALA A 11 -14.58 10.87 -5.28
CA ALA A 11 -13.39 11.71 -5.28
C ALA A 11 -12.47 11.32 -4.10
N PRO A 12 -11.16 11.23 -4.32
CA PRO A 12 -10.21 10.85 -3.28
C PRO A 12 -10.16 11.89 -2.16
N ILE A 13 -9.91 11.42 -0.93
CA ILE A 13 -9.67 12.28 0.23
C ILE A 13 -8.18 12.30 0.57
N PRO A 14 -7.63 13.46 0.97
CA PRO A 14 -6.21 13.58 1.25
C PRO A 14 -5.85 12.90 2.56
N ILE A 15 -4.77 12.11 2.53
CA ILE A 15 -4.22 11.42 3.70
C ILE A 15 -2.76 11.83 3.93
N ALA A 16 -2.28 11.61 5.14
CA ALA A 16 -0.87 11.65 5.51
C ALA A 16 -0.52 10.41 6.32
N VAL A 17 0.69 9.92 6.13
CA VAL A 17 1.23 8.77 6.86
C VAL A 17 2.49 9.20 7.60
N ASN A 18 2.61 8.82 8.88
CA ASN A 18 3.80 9.08 9.69
C ASN A 18 4.24 7.80 10.39
N GLY A 19 5.50 7.42 10.22
CA GLY A 19 6.10 6.29 10.94
C GLY A 19 6.55 6.68 12.35
N GLU A 20 6.29 5.82 13.33
CA GLU A 20 6.90 5.83 14.65
C GLU A 20 7.95 4.73 14.69
N TYR A 21 9.18 5.05 15.07
CA TYR A 21 10.33 4.16 15.01
C TYR A 21 10.90 3.92 16.40
N ASP A 22 11.21 2.67 16.71
CA ASP A 22 11.95 2.23 17.87
C ASP A 22 13.11 1.32 17.42
N GLY A 23 14.21 1.30 18.16
CA GLY A 23 15.33 0.43 17.82
C GLY A 23 16.35 0.32 18.96
N GLU A 24 17.07 -0.78 18.96
CA GLU A 24 18.20 -1.05 19.85
C GLU A 24 19.38 -1.54 19.00
N TRP A 25 20.56 -1.02 19.30
CA TRP A 25 21.80 -1.31 18.58
C TRP A 25 22.88 -1.82 19.53
N ASP A 26 23.76 -2.64 19.02
CA ASP A 26 24.95 -3.07 19.74
C ASP A 26 25.93 -1.88 19.85
N ASP A 27 26.35 -1.54 21.06
CA ASP A 27 27.25 -0.42 21.32
C ASP A 27 28.64 -0.60 20.70
N ALA A 28 29.07 -1.85 20.49
CA ALA A 28 30.42 -2.15 20.02
C ALA A 28 30.62 -1.95 18.53
N ASP A 29 29.61 -2.28 17.72
CA ASP A 29 29.73 -2.25 16.26
C ASP A 29 28.54 -1.58 15.54
N GLN A 30 27.61 -1.02 16.31
CA GLN A 30 26.41 -0.32 15.80
C GLN A 30 25.52 -1.18 14.89
N THR A 31 25.56 -2.51 15.05
CA THR A 31 24.62 -3.39 14.36
C THR A 31 23.27 -3.39 15.09
N PRO A 32 22.15 -3.36 14.37
CA PRO A 32 20.84 -3.41 15.04
C PRO A 32 20.63 -4.76 15.75
N ILE A 33 20.11 -4.71 16.96
CA ILE A 33 19.64 -5.88 17.72
C ILE A 33 18.19 -6.14 17.37
N ILE A 34 17.38 -5.09 17.40
CA ILE A 34 15.99 -5.09 16.98
C ILE A 34 15.61 -3.70 16.46
N THR A 35 14.79 -3.67 15.42
CA THR A 35 14.15 -2.45 14.93
C THR A 35 12.65 -2.64 14.83
N SER A 36 11.92 -1.54 15.00
CA SER A 36 10.47 -1.50 14.85
C SER A 36 10.02 -0.24 14.16
N ARG A 37 8.96 -0.37 13.38
CA ARG A 37 8.24 0.73 12.75
C ARG A 37 6.74 0.52 12.92
N CYS A 38 6.01 1.57 13.23
CA CYS A 38 4.55 1.57 13.20
C CYS A 38 4.05 2.79 12.45
N ASP A 39 3.44 2.57 11.30
CA ASP A 39 2.84 3.63 10.51
C ASP A 39 1.49 4.05 11.09
N LYS A 40 1.25 5.36 11.04
CA LYS A 40 0.01 6.02 11.48
C LYS A 40 -0.57 6.79 10.32
N VAL A 41 -1.87 6.66 10.09
CA VAL A 41 -2.59 7.35 9.02
C VAL A 41 -3.47 8.47 9.55
N TYR A 42 -3.55 9.57 8.81
CA TYR A 42 -4.34 10.75 9.14
C TYR A 42 -5.07 11.25 7.90
N VAL A 43 -6.33 11.65 8.05
CA VAL A 43 -7.04 12.41 7.02
C VAL A 43 -6.74 13.90 7.20
N GLN A 44 -6.35 14.55 6.11
CA GLN A 44 -6.04 15.97 6.07
C GLN A 44 -7.27 16.81 5.66
N GLY A 45 -7.14 18.14 5.77
CA GLY A 45 -8.18 19.11 5.38
C GLY A 45 -9.31 19.22 6.41
N ASP A 46 -10.33 20.00 6.07
CA ASP A 46 -11.50 20.24 6.89
C ASP A 46 -12.58 19.17 6.68
N GLY A 47 -13.38 18.95 7.68
CA GLY A 47 -14.40 17.89 7.68
C GLY A 47 -13.84 16.55 8.20
N TYR A 48 -14.63 15.48 8.01
CA TYR A 48 -14.30 14.10 8.43
C TYR A 48 -14.00 13.93 9.92
N ASP A 49 -14.57 14.76 10.80
CA ASP A 49 -14.23 14.77 12.23
C ASP A 49 -14.45 13.40 12.90
N ALA A 50 -15.52 12.70 12.53
CA ALA A 50 -15.81 11.36 13.04
C ALA A 50 -14.75 10.35 12.57
N LEU A 51 -14.40 10.35 11.29
CA LEU A 51 -13.35 9.49 10.73
C LEU A 51 -11.99 9.80 11.37
N LYS A 52 -11.61 11.08 11.49
CA LYS A 52 -10.36 11.50 12.17
C LYS A 52 -10.27 10.98 13.60
N GLN A 53 -11.40 10.97 14.32
CA GLN A 53 -11.46 10.43 15.67
C GLN A 53 -11.26 8.91 15.69
N SER A 54 -11.88 8.19 14.74
CA SER A 54 -11.73 6.74 14.59
C SER A 54 -10.31 6.36 14.24
N LEU A 55 -9.69 7.04 13.26
CA LEU A 55 -8.29 6.81 12.87
C LEU A 55 -7.32 7.17 14.00
N THR A 56 -7.59 8.23 14.77
CA THR A 56 -6.77 8.54 15.97
C THR A 56 -6.81 7.39 16.99
N SER A 57 -7.98 6.80 17.19
CA SER A 57 -8.16 5.67 18.12
C SER A 57 -7.46 4.42 17.59
N LEU A 58 -7.58 4.14 16.29
CA LEU A 58 -6.90 3.03 15.62
C LEU A 58 -5.36 3.19 15.70
N ASN A 59 -4.82 4.34 15.32
CA ASN A 59 -3.40 4.63 15.41
C ASN A 59 -2.86 4.39 16.83
N LYS A 60 -3.59 4.84 17.85
CA LYS A 60 -3.21 4.62 19.24
C LYS A 60 -3.20 3.13 19.60
N LYS A 61 -4.18 2.36 19.15
CA LYS A 61 -4.24 0.90 19.36
C LYS A 61 -3.04 0.21 18.71
N LEU A 62 -2.76 0.49 17.44
CA LEU A 62 -1.68 -0.13 16.67
C LEU A 62 -0.30 0.20 17.26
N VAL A 63 -0.05 1.46 17.62
CA VAL A 63 1.20 1.87 18.28
C VAL A 63 1.36 1.16 19.63
N SER A 64 0.29 1.01 20.42
CA SER A 64 0.38 0.29 21.69
C SER A 64 0.73 -1.18 21.50
N GLN A 65 0.08 -1.84 20.55
CA GLN A 65 0.34 -3.24 20.21
C GLN A 65 1.79 -3.43 19.70
N ASN A 66 2.22 -2.58 18.76
CA ASN A 66 3.58 -2.65 18.24
C ASN A 66 4.65 -2.46 19.33
N LYS A 67 4.44 -1.52 20.26
CA LYS A 67 5.36 -1.30 21.40
C LYS A 67 5.38 -2.48 22.38
N GLU A 68 4.25 -3.12 22.63
CA GLU A 68 4.18 -4.32 23.48
C GLU A 68 4.94 -5.49 22.84
N GLU A 69 4.74 -5.72 21.54
CA GLU A 69 5.46 -6.75 20.79
C GLU A 69 6.96 -6.44 20.68
N TYR A 70 7.32 -5.19 20.35
CA TYR A 70 8.71 -4.75 20.34
C TYR A 70 9.39 -5.02 21.68
N ALA A 71 8.76 -4.69 22.80
CA ALA A 71 9.33 -4.92 24.12
C ALA A 71 9.53 -6.41 24.43
N SER A 72 8.61 -7.27 23.95
CA SER A 72 8.72 -8.73 24.06
C SER A 72 9.88 -9.28 23.22
N TYR A 73 9.92 -8.93 21.95
CA TYR A 73 10.95 -9.39 21.01
C TYR A 73 12.33 -8.79 21.30
N LYS A 74 12.41 -7.56 21.85
CA LYS A 74 13.67 -6.96 22.30
C LYS A 74 14.37 -7.86 23.30
N LYS A 75 13.62 -8.36 24.30
CA LYS A 75 14.19 -9.28 25.29
C LYS A 75 14.73 -10.56 24.68
N GLU A 76 13.99 -11.14 23.73
CA GLU A 76 14.42 -12.35 23.03
C GLU A 76 15.68 -12.10 22.17
N ALA A 77 15.72 -10.97 21.44
CA ALA A 77 16.85 -10.57 20.63
C ALA A 77 18.12 -10.34 21.47
N GLU A 78 18.00 -9.66 22.63
CA GLU A 78 19.09 -9.46 23.59
C GLU A 78 19.58 -10.79 24.17
N ASP A 79 18.69 -11.70 24.55
CA ASP A 79 19.03 -13.03 25.06
C ASP A 79 19.74 -13.86 23.99
N MET A 80 19.28 -13.82 22.72
CA MET A 80 19.96 -14.47 21.59
C MET A 80 21.35 -13.90 21.37
N ARG A 81 21.51 -12.60 21.34
CA ARG A 81 22.82 -11.93 21.18
C ARG A 81 23.79 -12.27 22.30
N ASN A 82 23.32 -12.33 23.54
CA ASN A 82 24.14 -12.68 24.70
C ASN A 82 24.58 -14.16 24.70
N ASN A 83 23.69 -15.06 24.30
CA ASN A 83 23.97 -16.51 24.27
C ASN A 83 24.78 -16.93 23.04
N TYR A 84 24.64 -16.20 21.93
CA TYR A 84 25.25 -16.52 20.62
C TYR A 84 25.85 -15.27 19.99
N PRO A 85 26.91 -14.67 20.57
CA PRO A 85 27.44 -13.37 20.13
C PRO A 85 28.03 -13.39 18.70
N GLU A 86 28.33 -14.58 18.16
CA GLU A 86 28.75 -14.75 16.78
C GLU A 86 27.57 -14.66 15.78
N MET A 87 26.35 -14.89 16.22
CA MET A 87 25.13 -14.76 15.42
C MET A 87 24.61 -13.34 15.51
N LYS A 88 25.12 -12.44 14.66
CA LYS A 88 24.69 -11.03 14.60
C LYS A 88 23.35 -10.85 13.89
N GLN A 89 22.35 -11.61 14.29
CA GLN A 89 21.02 -11.52 13.74
C GLN A 89 20.26 -10.36 14.35
N SER A 90 19.59 -9.59 13.50
CA SER A 90 18.71 -8.49 13.92
C SER A 90 17.26 -8.94 13.84
N TYR A 91 16.46 -8.53 14.81
CA TYR A 91 15.00 -8.74 14.77
C TYR A 91 14.33 -7.51 14.17
N VAL A 92 13.22 -7.74 13.47
CA VAL A 92 12.37 -6.69 12.89
C VAL A 92 10.92 -6.94 13.28
N CYS A 93 10.22 -5.88 13.69
CA CYS A 93 8.80 -5.90 14.04
C CYS A 93 8.12 -4.63 13.49
N ASN A 94 7.65 -4.69 12.23
CA ASN A 94 7.10 -3.55 11.54
C ASN A 94 5.58 -3.68 11.35
N TYR A 95 4.88 -2.56 11.51
CA TYR A 95 3.48 -2.39 11.14
C TYR A 95 3.42 -1.37 9.99
N GLU A 96 3.33 -1.85 8.76
CA GLU A 96 3.42 -1.05 7.54
C GLU A 96 2.03 -0.76 6.99
N PHE A 97 1.70 0.50 6.86
CA PHE A 97 0.41 0.96 6.33
C PHE A 97 0.34 0.75 4.81
N ASN A 98 -0.80 0.23 4.37
CA ASN A 98 -1.12 0.06 2.95
C ASN A 98 -2.54 0.57 2.68
N PRO A 99 -2.70 1.63 1.90
CA PRO A 99 -4.00 2.11 1.48
C PRO A 99 -4.57 1.23 0.36
N VAL A 100 -5.92 1.09 0.35
CA VAL A 100 -6.65 0.36 -0.68
C VAL A 100 -7.60 1.31 -1.42
N ARG A 101 -8.49 2.01 -0.68
CA ARG A 101 -9.44 2.96 -1.24
C ARG A 101 -9.72 4.06 -0.24
N PHE A 102 -9.59 5.31 -0.67
CA PHE A 102 -9.77 6.50 0.15
C PHE A 102 -10.60 7.53 -0.62
N ASP A 103 -11.91 7.53 -0.41
CA ASP A 103 -12.82 8.47 -1.04
C ASP A 103 -13.87 9.00 -0.05
N HIS A 104 -14.77 9.86 -0.51
CA HIS A 104 -15.83 10.43 0.33
C HIS A 104 -16.86 9.42 0.82
N THR A 105 -16.80 8.16 0.39
CA THR A 105 -17.72 7.08 0.78
C THR A 105 -17.06 6.13 1.74
N VAL A 106 -15.83 5.67 1.43
CA VAL A 106 -15.14 4.65 2.19
C VAL A 106 -13.65 4.93 2.32
N VAL A 107 -13.11 4.58 3.48
CA VAL A 107 -11.67 4.43 3.73
C VAL A 107 -11.40 2.96 4.00
N SER A 108 -10.67 2.33 3.10
CA SER A 108 -10.28 0.93 3.17
C SER A 108 -8.76 0.82 3.11
N MET A 109 -8.17 0.09 4.04
CA MET A 109 -6.73 0.02 4.23
C MET A 109 -6.36 -1.22 5.04
N TYR A 110 -5.05 -1.54 5.06
CA TYR A 110 -4.52 -2.55 5.95
C TYR A 110 -3.14 -2.20 6.48
N TRP A 111 -2.76 -2.83 7.58
CA TRP A 111 -1.39 -2.89 8.06
C TRP A 111 -0.82 -4.28 7.81
N LEU A 112 0.30 -4.33 7.09
CA LEU A 112 1.13 -5.52 7.01
C LEU A 112 2.01 -5.55 8.26
N LYS A 113 1.73 -6.47 9.17
CA LYS A 113 2.56 -6.72 10.34
C LYS A 113 3.65 -7.71 9.93
N TYR A 114 4.86 -7.21 9.77
CA TYR A 114 6.01 -7.97 9.31
C TYR A 114 6.95 -8.27 10.48
N TYR A 115 7.35 -9.52 10.59
CA TYR A 115 8.24 -10.00 11.63
C TYR A 115 9.39 -10.81 11.03
N ASP A 116 10.63 -10.38 11.27
CA ASP A 116 11.82 -11.19 11.10
C ASP A 116 12.45 -11.40 12.48
N LEU A 117 12.22 -12.56 13.05
CA LEU A 117 12.65 -12.91 14.41
C LEU A 117 13.74 -13.98 14.40
N GLY A 118 14.52 -14.03 13.32
CA GLY A 118 15.65 -14.93 13.24
C GLY A 118 15.31 -16.37 12.91
N GLY A 119 14.10 -16.62 12.43
CA GLY A 119 13.68 -17.94 11.96
C GLY A 119 14.22 -18.29 10.56
N VAL A 120 13.70 -19.38 9.98
CA VAL A 120 14.06 -19.84 8.62
C VAL A 120 13.61 -18.82 7.56
N HIS A 121 12.53 -18.11 7.82
CA HIS A 121 11.98 -17.03 7.00
C HIS A 121 11.18 -16.08 7.88
N PRO A 122 10.97 -14.83 7.42
CA PRO A 122 10.07 -13.89 8.07
C PRO A 122 8.62 -14.38 8.03
N SER A 123 7.77 -13.79 8.86
CA SER A 123 6.33 -14.00 8.86
C SER A 123 5.60 -12.68 8.74
N SER A 124 4.38 -12.71 8.22
CA SER A 124 3.51 -11.54 8.15
C SER A 124 2.07 -11.88 8.45
N VAL A 125 1.35 -10.90 8.99
CA VAL A 125 -0.09 -10.95 9.23
C VAL A 125 -0.69 -9.64 8.74
N THR A 126 -1.83 -9.71 8.08
CA THR A 126 -2.50 -8.54 7.52
C THR A 126 -3.72 -8.16 8.37
N GLU A 127 -3.73 -6.94 8.92
CA GLU A 127 -4.88 -6.41 9.69
C GLU A 127 -5.62 -5.37 8.85
N TYR A 128 -6.84 -5.70 8.40
CA TYR A 128 -7.69 -4.85 7.56
C TYR A 128 -8.61 -3.97 8.38
N HIS A 129 -8.82 -2.75 7.89
CA HIS A 129 -9.75 -1.77 8.47
C HIS A 129 -10.52 -1.06 7.36
N ASN A 130 -11.83 -1.05 7.48
CA ASN A 130 -12.75 -0.40 6.54
C ASN A 130 -13.64 0.56 7.31
N PHE A 131 -13.71 1.83 6.91
CA PHE A 131 -14.52 2.86 7.57
C PHE A 131 -15.46 3.53 6.58
N ASP A 132 -16.68 3.78 7.02
CA ASP A 132 -17.54 4.75 6.36
C ASP A 132 -16.96 6.16 6.57
N THR A 133 -16.64 6.84 5.49
CA THR A 133 -15.94 8.13 5.53
C THR A 133 -16.75 9.22 6.23
N GLN A 134 -18.08 9.19 6.12
CA GLN A 134 -18.96 10.25 6.64
C GLN A 134 -19.22 10.06 8.14
N THR A 135 -19.42 8.83 8.56
CA THR A 135 -19.79 8.51 9.96
C THR A 135 -18.59 8.13 10.82
N GLY A 136 -17.47 7.77 10.21
CA GLY A 136 -16.30 7.21 10.89
C GLY A 136 -16.55 5.83 11.51
N LYS A 137 -17.69 5.18 11.20
CA LYS A 137 -17.99 3.83 11.65
C LYS A 137 -17.06 2.84 10.98
N GLU A 138 -16.40 1.98 11.76
CA GLU A 138 -15.72 0.81 11.22
C GLU A 138 -16.78 -0.18 10.70
N LEU A 139 -16.62 -0.62 9.45
CA LEU A 139 -17.57 -1.42 8.72
C LEU A 139 -17.30 -2.91 8.95
N GLU A 140 -18.38 -3.65 9.16
CA GLU A 140 -18.39 -5.10 9.07
C GLU A 140 -18.75 -5.52 7.63
N LEU A 141 -18.35 -6.72 7.20
CA LEU A 141 -18.64 -7.22 5.85
C LEU A 141 -20.14 -7.15 5.50
N CYS A 142 -21.02 -7.43 6.47
CA CYS A 142 -22.48 -7.34 6.29
C CYS A 142 -23.02 -5.90 6.16
N ASP A 143 -22.25 -4.88 6.52
CA ASP A 143 -22.61 -3.47 6.23
C ASP A 143 -22.49 -3.16 4.73
N VAL A 144 -21.64 -3.88 4.01
CA VAL A 144 -21.30 -3.68 2.59
C VAL A 144 -21.96 -4.71 1.70
N VAL A 145 -21.98 -5.96 2.12
CA VAL A 145 -22.54 -7.11 1.38
C VAL A 145 -23.96 -7.42 1.87
N LYS A 146 -24.95 -7.22 1.00
CA LYS A 146 -26.37 -7.52 1.29
C LYS A 146 -26.68 -9.01 1.18
N ASP A 147 -26.12 -9.66 0.16
CA ASP A 147 -26.31 -11.10 -0.10
C ASP A 147 -25.03 -11.85 0.31
N LEU A 148 -24.84 -11.99 1.60
CA LEU A 148 -23.67 -12.70 2.14
C LEU A 148 -23.60 -14.18 1.68
N PRO A 149 -24.70 -14.96 1.59
CA PRO A 149 -24.64 -16.30 1.05
C PRO A 149 -24.19 -16.36 -0.42
N GLY A 150 -24.70 -15.47 -1.28
CA GLY A 150 -24.26 -15.37 -2.68
C GLY A 150 -22.80 -14.94 -2.82
N PHE A 151 -22.38 -13.98 -2.00
CA PHE A 151 -21.01 -13.51 -1.93
C PHE A 151 -20.03 -14.63 -1.52
N ARG A 152 -20.34 -15.33 -0.44
CA ARG A 152 -19.56 -16.48 0.04
C ARG A 152 -19.43 -17.57 -1.04
N LYS A 153 -20.56 -17.93 -1.67
CA LYS A 153 -20.57 -18.91 -2.75
C LYS A 153 -19.63 -18.49 -3.90
N TYR A 154 -19.63 -17.21 -4.28
CA TYR A 154 -18.70 -16.69 -5.30
C TYR A 154 -17.25 -16.90 -4.87
N VAL A 155 -16.88 -16.54 -3.64
CA VAL A 155 -15.52 -16.74 -3.10
C VAL A 155 -15.14 -18.21 -3.11
N GLU A 156 -16.03 -19.13 -2.70
CA GLU A 156 -15.78 -20.56 -2.71
C GLU A 156 -15.57 -21.12 -4.12
N GLU A 157 -16.35 -20.66 -5.12
CA GLU A 157 -16.21 -21.03 -6.52
C GLU A 157 -14.85 -20.57 -7.08
N GLU A 158 -14.46 -19.32 -6.85
CA GLU A 158 -13.16 -18.78 -7.29
C GLU A 158 -11.97 -19.50 -6.64
N LEU A 159 -12.05 -19.81 -5.35
CA LEU A 159 -11.01 -20.60 -4.66
C LEU A 159 -10.91 -22.01 -5.23
N SER A 160 -12.04 -22.63 -5.57
CA SER A 160 -12.08 -23.96 -6.19
C SER A 160 -11.39 -23.94 -7.57
N ASP A 161 -11.62 -22.91 -8.36
CA ASP A 161 -10.99 -22.75 -9.68
C ASP A 161 -9.47 -22.49 -9.58
N GLN A 162 -9.03 -21.83 -8.50
CA GLN A 162 -7.63 -21.53 -8.23
C GLN A 162 -6.90 -22.65 -7.46
N LYS A 163 -7.58 -23.71 -7.03
CA LYS A 163 -7.07 -24.71 -6.08
C LYS A 163 -5.73 -25.30 -6.49
N GLU A 164 -5.59 -25.74 -7.74
CA GLU A 164 -4.35 -26.37 -8.23
C GLU A 164 -3.25 -25.32 -8.45
N GLU A 165 -3.58 -24.16 -8.98
CA GLU A 165 -2.62 -23.09 -9.27
C GLU A 165 -2.00 -22.53 -7.98
N LYS A 166 -2.83 -22.33 -6.96
CA LYS A 166 -2.43 -21.76 -5.66
C LYS A 166 -2.00 -22.84 -4.65
N GLU A 167 -2.02 -24.11 -5.03
CA GLU A 167 -1.68 -25.22 -4.14
C GLU A 167 -2.41 -25.15 -2.80
N LEU A 168 -3.75 -24.93 -2.85
CA LEU A 168 -4.55 -24.85 -1.64
C LEU A 168 -4.53 -26.16 -0.86
N PHE A 169 -4.56 -26.08 0.48
CA PHE A 169 -4.60 -27.25 1.36
C PHE A 169 -5.84 -28.12 1.07
N GLU A 170 -5.79 -29.39 1.37
CA GLU A 170 -6.91 -30.30 1.12
C GLU A 170 -8.17 -29.92 1.90
N ASP A 171 -7.99 -29.34 3.07
CA ASP A 171 -9.06 -28.92 4.01
C ASP A 171 -9.35 -27.42 4.01
N TYR A 172 -8.88 -26.68 3.00
CA TYR A 172 -9.03 -25.21 2.92
C TYR A 172 -10.50 -24.76 3.04
N GLU A 173 -11.45 -25.55 2.54
CA GLU A 173 -12.88 -25.25 2.60
C GLU A 173 -13.38 -25.10 4.05
N MET A 174 -12.92 -26.01 4.96
CA MET A 174 -13.27 -25.94 6.39
C MET A 174 -12.72 -24.66 7.04
N THR A 175 -11.52 -24.24 6.64
CA THR A 175 -10.91 -23.00 7.14
C THR A 175 -11.68 -21.77 6.64
N VAL A 176 -12.05 -21.74 5.37
CA VAL A 176 -12.89 -20.67 4.78
C VAL A 176 -14.23 -20.59 5.50
N ASP A 177 -14.90 -21.73 5.74
CA ASP A 177 -16.14 -21.81 6.51
C ASP A 177 -16.00 -21.17 7.88
N SER A 178 -14.95 -21.57 8.63
CA SER A 178 -14.68 -21.07 9.98
C SER A 178 -14.44 -19.57 10.01
N LEU A 179 -13.73 -19.04 9.00
CA LEU A 179 -13.45 -17.59 8.89
C LEU A 179 -14.74 -16.79 8.61
N PHE A 180 -15.59 -17.25 7.70
CA PHE A 180 -16.88 -16.59 7.43
C PHE A 180 -17.85 -16.66 8.62
N GLU A 181 -17.79 -17.72 9.43
CA GLU A 181 -18.60 -17.90 10.63
C GLU A 181 -18.03 -17.23 11.88
N GLY A 182 -16.77 -16.74 11.79
CA GLY A 182 -16.06 -16.18 12.95
C GLY A 182 -15.79 -17.22 14.04
N THR A 183 -15.66 -18.49 13.65
CA THR A 183 -15.37 -19.61 14.54
C THR A 183 -13.91 -20.04 14.41
N ASP A 184 -13.30 -20.29 15.56
CA ASP A 184 -11.99 -20.96 15.75
C ASP A 184 -10.70 -20.39 15.13
N GLY A 185 -9.95 -19.68 15.96
CA GLY A 185 -8.48 -19.71 15.99
C GLY A 185 -7.68 -19.06 14.84
N TYR A 186 -8.29 -18.79 13.70
CA TYR A 186 -7.62 -18.17 12.53
C TYR A 186 -7.64 -16.64 12.54
N GLY A 187 -8.26 -16.01 13.53
CA GLY A 187 -8.47 -14.57 13.56
C GLY A 187 -9.70 -14.12 12.76
N PRO A 188 -9.91 -12.83 12.59
CA PRO A 188 -11.00 -12.30 11.77
C PRO A 188 -10.71 -12.54 10.28
N LEU A 189 -11.78 -12.70 9.48
CA LEU A 189 -11.67 -12.73 8.02
C LEU A 189 -11.03 -11.44 7.51
N GLY A 190 -9.93 -11.55 6.76
CA GLY A 190 -9.28 -10.43 6.10
C GLY A 190 -10.11 -9.98 4.89
N TRP A 191 -10.47 -8.68 4.82
CA TRP A 191 -11.23 -8.16 3.69
C TRP A 191 -11.06 -6.66 3.52
N CYS A 192 -11.16 -6.19 2.29
CA CYS A 192 -11.13 -4.77 1.97
C CYS A 192 -12.10 -4.41 0.85
N ILE A 193 -12.40 -3.12 0.75
CA ILE A 193 -13.23 -2.55 -0.32
C ILE A 193 -12.29 -1.87 -1.31
N THR A 194 -12.21 -2.41 -2.51
CA THR A 194 -11.44 -1.82 -3.61
C THR A 194 -12.29 -0.83 -4.42
N LYS A 195 -11.72 -0.20 -5.43
CA LYS A 195 -12.50 0.61 -6.40
C LYS A 195 -13.42 -0.28 -7.25
N THR A 196 -13.09 -1.55 -7.42
CA THR A 196 -13.74 -2.49 -8.35
C THR A 196 -14.57 -3.56 -7.70
N GLY A 197 -14.36 -3.84 -6.41
CA GLY A 197 -15.03 -4.94 -5.72
C GLY A 197 -14.81 -4.96 -4.22
N VAL A 198 -15.08 -6.12 -3.64
CA VAL A 198 -14.69 -6.47 -2.28
C VAL A 198 -13.74 -7.64 -2.35
N CYS A 199 -12.54 -7.47 -1.82
CA CYS A 199 -11.49 -8.47 -1.80
C CYS A 199 -11.48 -9.20 -0.45
N ILE A 200 -11.42 -10.53 -0.49
CA ILE A 200 -11.16 -11.40 0.66
C ILE A 200 -9.71 -11.81 0.61
N HIS A 201 -9.04 -11.74 1.73
CA HIS A 201 -7.62 -12.04 1.87
C HIS A 201 -7.40 -13.16 2.89
N PHE A 202 -6.55 -14.10 2.52
CA PHE A 202 -6.07 -15.17 3.36
C PHE A 202 -4.55 -15.05 3.48
N ASP A 203 -4.06 -14.80 4.68
CA ASP A 203 -2.62 -14.74 4.95
C ASP A 203 -1.94 -16.08 4.62
N GLN A 204 -0.62 -16.04 4.51
CA GLN A 204 0.21 -17.24 4.35
C GLN A 204 -0.11 -18.28 5.44
N TYR A 205 -0.10 -19.57 5.09
CA TYR A 205 -0.44 -20.70 5.95
C TYR A 205 -1.92 -20.80 6.37
N VAL A 206 -2.79 -19.90 5.97
CA VAL A 206 -4.23 -19.99 6.31
C VAL A 206 -4.91 -21.04 5.44
N ILE A 207 -4.83 -20.92 4.13
CA ILE A 207 -5.43 -21.88 3.17
C ILE A 207 -4.43 -22.44 2.14
N ALA A 208 -3.19 -21.95 2.14
CA ALA A 208 -2.12 -22.39 1.25
C ALA A 208 -0.78 -22.36 1.96
N SER A 209 0.26 -22.96 1.34
CA SER A 209 1.61 -22.97 1.90
C SER A 209 2.27 -21.58 1.90
N TYR A 210 3.33 -21.40 2.68
CA TYR A 210 4.14 -20.17 2.65
C TYR A 210 4.65 -19.84 1.25
N ALA A 211 5.06 -20.85 0.49
CA ALA A 211 5.60 -20.67 -0.86
C ALA A 211 4.55 -20.18 -1.87
N ALA A 212 3.28 -20.50 -1.63
CA ALA A 212 2.17 -20.00 -2.44
C ALA A 212 1.84 -18.52 -2.16
N GLY A 213 2.31 -18.00 -1.02
CA GLY A 213 2.02 -16.63 -0.57
C GLY A 213 0.63 -16.48 0.04
N ALA A 214 0.16 -15.24 0.14
CA ALA A 214 -1.22 -14.93 0.49
C ALA A 214 -2.14 -15.25 -0.70
N VAL A 215 -3.39 -15.62 -0.40
CA VAL A 215 -4.41 -15.89 -1.42
C VAL A 215 -5.49 -14.81 -1.32
N GLU A 216 -5.87 -14.27 -2.47
CA GLU A 216 -6.89 -13.22 -2.55
C GLU A 216 -7.98 -13.60 -3.55
N VAL A 217 -9.21 -13.23 -3.21
CA VAL A 217 -10.37 -13.36 -4.09
C VAL A 217 -11.13 -12.04 -4.10
N GLU A 218 -11.19 -11.39 -5.25
CA GLU A 218 -12.04 -10.21 -5.44
C GLU A 218 -13.39 -10.60 -6.01
N VAL A 219 -14.47 -10.18 -5.33
CA VAL A 219 -15.84 -10.24 -5.87
C VAL A 219 -16.13 -8.88 -6.50
N PRO A 220 -16.11 -8.78 -7.85
CA PRO A 220 -16.24 -7.50 -8.53
C PRO A 220 -17.63 -6.90 -8.39
N PHE A 221 -17.73 -5.57 -8.29
CA PHE A 221 -19.01 -4.87 -8.32
C PHE A 221 -19.72 -5.06 -9.66
N ALA A 222 -18.97 -4.98 -10.77
CA ALA A 222 -19.52 -5.13 -12.11
C ALA A 222 -20.12 -6.54 -12.32
N GLY A 223 -21.41 -6.59 -12.64
CA GLY A 223 -22.16 -7.83 -12.81
C GLY A 223 -22.67 -8.45 -11.50
N ASN A 224 -22.26 -7.94 -10.34
CA ASN A 224 -22.67 -8.41 -9.02
C ASN A 224 -23.28 -7.31 -8.14
N GLU A 225 -23.72 -6.20 -8.72
CA GLU A 225 -24.21 -5.01 -8.00
C GLU A 225 -25.33 -5.34 -7.01
N ALA A 226 -26.12 -6.36 -7.32
CA ALA A 226 -27.21 -6.82 -6.44
C ALA A 226 -26.72 -7.38 -5.09
N MET A 227 -25.46 -7.85 -5.03
CA MET A 227 -24.88 -8.39 -3.80
C MET A 227 -24.46 -7.30 -2.81
N PHE A 228 -24.29 -6.06 -3.27
CA PHE A 228 -23.68 -4.99 -2.48
C PHE A 228 -24.65 -3.86 -2.11
N GLN A 229 -24.36 -3.18 -1.01
CA GLN A 229 -24.99 -1.90 -0.71
C GLN A 229 -24.52 -0.86 -1.73
N THR A 230 -25.46 -0.18 -2.38
CA THR A 230 -25.21 0.72 -3.50
C THR A 230 -24.26 1.86 -3.14
N ASP A 231 -24.26 2.27 -1.86
CA ASP A 231 -23.45 3.38 -1.39
C ASP A 231 -21.93 3.09 -1.43
N TYR A 232 -21.53 1.83 -1.32
CA TYR A 232 -20.13 1.43 -1.32
C TYR A 232 -19.61 0.97 -2.69
N ILE A 233 -20.49 0.83 -3.69
CA ILE A 233 -20.07 0.46 -5.04
C ILE A 233 -19.16 1.55 -5.60
N GLY A 234 -17.91 1.19 -5.88
CA GLY A 234 -16.92 2.04 -6.51
C GLY A 234 -17.04 2.08 -8.03
N LYS A 235 -16.11 2.73 -8.65
CA LYS A 235 -15.90 2.75 -10.11
C LYS A 235 -14.45 2.34 -10.37
N ALA A 236 -14.23 1.49 -11.38
CA ALA A 236 -12.88 1.20 -11.85
C ALA A 236 -12.17 2.52 -12.18
N SER A 237 -10.93 2.64 -11.75
CA SER A 237 -10.06 3.74 -12.15
C SER A 237 -9.80 3.63 -13.65
N GLU A 238 -9.86 4.73 -14.35
CA GLU A 238 -9.35 4.85 -15.71
C GLU A 238 -7.87 5.20 -15.71
N GLY A 239 -7.36 5.57 -14.54
CA GLY A 239 -5.94 5.79 -14.27
C GLY A 239 -5.16 4.49 -14.19
N TRP A 240 -3.86 4.61 -14.38
CA TRP A 240 -2.92 3.49 -14.30
C TRP A 240 -1.55 4.00 -13.82
N ALA A 241 -0.74 3.10 -13.31
CA ALA A 241 0.64 3.37 -12.98
C ALA A 241 1.55 2.30 -13.59
N GLU A 242 2.62 2.72 -14.25
CA GLU A 242 3.63 1.83 -14.83
C GLU A 242 5.00 2.17 -14.27
N LYS A 243 5.69 1.16 -13.76
CA LYS A 243 7.04 1.31 -13.23
C LYS A 243 8.02 1.57 -14.36
N ILE A 244 8.91 2.52 -14.17
CA ILE A 244 9.97 2.89 -15.11
C ILE A 244 11.32 2.93 -14.39
N SER A 245 12.34 2.38 -15.00
CA SER A 245 13.72 2.47 -14.51
C SER A 245 14.45 3.64 -15.16
N PRO A 246 15.51 4.18 -14.54
CA PRO A 246 16.39 5.15 -15.22
C PRO A 246 16.88 4.60 -16.56
N TRP A 247 16.90 5.44 -17.60
CA TRP A 247 17.28 5.12 -19.01
C TRP A 247 16.26 4.26 -19.78
N GLU A 248 15.17 3.86 -19.15
CA GLU A 248 14.05 3.19 -19.80
C GLU A 248 13.10 4.22 -20.43
N THR A 249 12.35 3.82 -21.44
CA THR A 249 11.33 4.65 -22.06
C THR A 249 9.99 3.93 -21.98
N VAL A 250 8.99 4.60 -21.41
CA VAL A 250 7.60 4.16 -21.43
C VAL A 250 6.83 4.97 -22.46
N THR A 251 6.02 4.30 -23.25
CA THR A 251 5.15 4.93 -24.26
C THR A 251 3.69 4.63 -23.95
N TYR A 252 2.88 5.66 -23.89
CA TYR A 252 1.44 5.58 -23.66
C TYR A 252 0.66 6.54 -24.57
N GLU A 253 -0.60 6.27 -24.79
CA GLU A 253 -1.49 7.16 -25.54
C GLU A 253 -2.01 8.28 -24.64
N HIS A 254 -1.84 9.53 -25.06
CA HIS A 254 -2.38 10.70 -24.38
C HIS A 254 -2.83 11.74 -25.40
N GLU A 255 -4.07 12.23 -25.26
CA GLU A 255 -4.68 13.21 -26.18
C GLU A 255 -4.55 12.81 -27.66
N GLU A 256 -4.90 11.56 -27.99
CA GLU A 256 -4.85 10.99 -29.35
C GLU A 256 -3.42 10.93 -29.98
N ASN A 257 -2.38 11.05 -29.14
CA ASN A 257 -0.99 10.92 -29.56
C ASN A 257 -0.24 9.93 -28.71
N ASP A 258 0.67 9.19 -29.33
CA ASP A 258 1.68 8.44 -28.59
C ASP A 258 2.61 9.43 -27.86
N THR A 259 2.74 9.23 -26.57
CA THR A 259 3.63 10.01 -25.69
C THR A 259 4.68 9.08 -25.11
N SER A 260 5.94 9.37 -25.38
CA SER A 260 7.09 8.64 -24.81
C SER A 260 7.72 9.47 -23.71
N VAL A 261 7.99 8.83 -22.56
CA VAL A 261 8.66 9.45 -21.43
C VAL A 261 9.85 8.60 -21.01
N SER A 262 10.95 9.25 -20.78
CA SER A 262 12.16 8.67 -20.17
C SER A 262 12.77 9.63 -19.17
N TYR A 263 13.56 9.11 -18.24
CA TYR A 263 14.40 9.94 -17.38
C TYR A 263 15.75 9.28 -17.15
N HIS A 264 16.75 10.09 -16.84
CA HIS A 264 18.07 9.62 -16.49
C HIS A 264 18.73 10.56 -15.48
N PHE A 265 19.85 10.13 -14.93
CA PHE A 265 20.65 10.89 -13.99
C PHE A 265 22.07 11.02 -14.52
N ASP A 266 22.61 12.21 -14.41
CA ASP A 266 24.03 12.46 -14.65
C ASP A 266 24.84 12.20 -13.38
N ASP A 267 26.07 11.71 -13.53
CA ASP A 267 27.00 11.55 -12.40
C ASP A 267 27.28 12.88 -11.72
N ALA A 268 27.33 12.86 -10.38
CA ALA A 268 27.66 14.05 -9.61
C ALA A 268 29.05 14.57 -9.97
N ALA A 269 29.12 15.86 -10.30
CA ALA A 269 30.37 16.49 -10.73
C ALA A 269 31.42 16.62 -9.62
N ASP A 270 31.05 16.47 -8.35
CA ASP A 270 31.84 16.75 -7.16
C ASP A 270 32.10 15.56 -6.23
N GLY A 271 31.63 14.36 -6.61
CA GLY A 271 31.74 13.14 -5.79
C GLY A 271 30.87 13.08 -4.56
N TYR A 272 29.96 14.03 -4.38
CA TYR A 272 28.86 14.00 -3.42
C TYR A 272 27.59 13.49 -4.10
N ASP A 273 26.59 13.05 -3.31
CA ASP A 273 25.35 12.43 -3.81
C ASP A 273 24.40 13.38 -4.56
N THR A 274 24.88 14.53 -5.02
CA THR A 274 24.13 15.47 -5.84
C THR A 274 24.15 15.01 -7.31
N ARG A 275 22.97 14.86 -7.91
CA ARG A 275 22.81 14.43 -9.31
C ARG A 275 21.80 15.33 -10.01
N ASN A 276 21.95 15.45 -11.32
CA ASN A 276 20.92 16.06 -12.14
C ASN A 276 20.00 14.97 -12.67
N ILE A 277 18.69 15.07 -12.37
CA ILE A 277 17.68 14.31 -13.09
C ILE A 277 17.33 15.08 -14.37
N THR A 278 17.36 14.38 -15.50
CA THR A 278 16.85 14.89 -16.77
C THR A 278 15.67 14.04 -17.19
N ILE A 279 14.53 14.67 -17.45
CA ILE A 279 13.29 14.05 -17.89
C ILE A 279 13.04 14.49 -19.31
N GLU A 280 12.80 13.53 -20.19
CA GLU A 280 12.48 13.76 -21.61
C GLU A 280 11.06 13.27 -21.88
N ARG A 281 10.27 14.07 -22.59
CA ARG A 281 8.95 13.69 -23.10
C ARG A 281 8.85 14.02 -24.57
N GLU A 282 8.45 13.05 -25.37
CA GLU A 282 8.14 13.24 -26.79
C GLU A 282 6.67 12.94 -27.04
N GLN A 283 5.94 13.89 -27.61
CA GLN A 283 4.53 13.77 -27.96
C GLN A 283 4.27 14.40 -29.34
N GLY A 284 3.68 13.66 -30.27
CA GLY A 284 3.38 14.17 -31.59
C GLY A 284 4.64 14.70 -32.32
N GLY A 285 5.80 14.12 -32.12
CA GLY A 285 7.08 14.52 -32.70
C GLY A 285 7.71 15.77 -32.09
N LYS A 286 7.16 16.28 -30.97
CA LYS A 286 7.74 17.38 -30.18
C LYS A 286 8.41 16.83 -28.95
N LYS A 287 9.71 17.09 -28.83
CA LYS A 287 10.50 16.74 -27.65
C LYS A 287 10.57 17.90 -26.67
N LYS A 288 10.37 17.60 -25.40
CA LYS A 288 10.54 18.49 -24.25
C LYS A 288 11.49 17.85 -23.26
N GLU A 289 12.29 18.68 -22.61
CA GLU A 289 13.29 18.28 -21.62
C GLU A 289 13.19 19.17 -20.41
N PHE A 290 13.36 18.57 -19.22
CA PHE A 290 13.41 19.25 -17.94
C PHE A 290 14.59 18.69 -17.14
N THR A 291 15.43 19.54 -16.56
CA THR A 291 16.57 19.14 -15.74
C THR A 291 16.54 19.88 -14.41
N MET A 292 16.75 19.15 -13.31
CA MET A 292 16.95 19.75 -11.99
C MET A 292 17.98 18.94 -11.17
N GLU A 293 18.58 19.60 -10.18
CA GLU A 293 19.51 18.99 -9.25
C GLU A 293 18.75 18.30 -8.11
N LEU A 294 19.16 17.08 -7.78
CA LEU A 294 18.62 16.26 -6.69
C LEU A 294 19.76 15.73 -5.81
N TYR A 295 19.44 15.50 -4.52
CA TYR A 295 20.37 14.90 -3.58
C TYR A 295 19.94 13.45 -3.26
N GLY A 296 20.81 12.47 -3.54
CA GLY A 296 20.61 11.04 -3.26
C GLY A 296 20.73 10.15 -4.49
N GLN A 297 20.50 8.86 -4.26
CA GLN A 297 20.57 7.81 -5.28
C GLN A 297 19.18 7.53 -5.85
N PRO A 298 19.00 7.64 -7.18
CA PRO A 298 17.74 7.27 -7.82
C PRO A 298 17.50 5.76 -7.71
N GLN A 299 16.28 5.38 -7.42
CA GLN A 299 15.87 3.98 -7.33
C GLN A 299 15.01 3.61 -8.53
N TYR A 300 13.74 4.01 -8.50
CA TYR A 300 12.75 3.71 -9.53
C TYR A 300 11.88 4.94 -9.76
N GLY A 301 11.14 4.89 -10.86
CA GLY A 301 10.06 5.84 -11.13
C GLY A 301 8.77 5.11 -11.46
N TRP A 302 7.70 5.89 -11.54
CA TRP A 302 6.39 5.46 -12.04
C TRP A 302 5.81 6.55 -12.91
N ILE A 303 5.36 6.17 -14.10
CA ILE A 303 4.43 7.01 -14.86
C ILE A 303 3.05 6.72 -14.31
N VAL A 304 2.38 7.76 -13.83
CA VAL A 304 1.04 7.68 -13.26
C VAL A 304 0.09 8.48 -14.13
N MET A 305 -0.94 7.84 -14.63
CA MET A 305 -2.07 8.47 -15.30
C MET A 305 -3.22 8.53 -14.32
N THR A 306 -3.69 9.72 -13.98
CA THR A 306 -4.84 9.90 -13.10
C THR A 306 -6.16 9.60 -13.82
N ASP A 307 -7.25 9.44 -13.07
CA ASP A 307 -8.59 9.16 -13.62
C ASP A 307 -9.10 10.24 -14.57
N ASP A 308 -8.64 11.47 -14.44
CA ASP A 308 -8.96 12.60 -15.35
C ASP A 308 -7.98 12.71 -16.53
N GLY A 309 -7.11 11.72 -16.70
CA GLY A 309 -6.15 11.66 -17.80
C GLY A 309 -4.97 12.62 -17.63
N HIS A 310 -4.56 12.94 -16.40
CA HIS A 310 -3.40 13.78 -16.13
C HIS A 310 -2.16 12.91 -15.87
N PRO A 311 -1.09 13.00 -16.68
CA PRO A 311 0.12 12.20 -16.52
C PRO A 311 1.12 12.87 -15.56
N TYR A 312 1.67 12.07 -14.66
CA TYR A 312 2.77 12.43 -13.76
C TYR A 312 3.93 11.45 -13.86
N LEU A 313 5.14 11.90 -13.57
CA LEU A 313 6.28 11.05 -13.26
C LEU A 313 6.59 11.21 -11.77
N TYR A 314 6.63 10.09 -11.06
CA TYR A 314 7.13 9.98 -9.69
C TYR A 314 8.51 9.31 -9.75
N THR A 315 9.50 9.83 -9.03
CA THR A 315 10.82 9.22 -8.93
C THR A 315 11.23 9.08 -7.47
N GLU A 316 11.62 7.88 -7.08
CA GLU A 316 12.13 7.60 -5.73
C GLU A 316 13.63 7.91 -5.66
N ILE A 317 14.01 8.70 -4.66
CA ILE A 317 15.39 9.07 -4.37
C ILE A 317 15.73 8.57 -2.96
N GLN A 318 16.83 7.85 -2.82
CA GLN A 318 17.34 7.37 -1.54
C GLN A 318 18.62 8.16 -1.17
N SER A 319 18.62 8.78 0.01
CA SER A 319 19.82 9.46 0.56
C SER A 319 20.75 8.48 1.28
N GLU A 320 21.96 8.92 1.62
CA GLU A 320 22.96 8.13 2.36
C GLU A 320 22.48 7.57 3.71
N ASN A 321 21.46 8.20 4.32
CA ASN A 321 20.89 7.79 5.61
C ASN A 321 19.63 6.94 5.46
N ASP A 322 19.44 6.27 4.32
CA ASP A 322 18.26 5.49 3.97
C ASP A 322 16.92 6.28 3.94
N TRP A 323 16.99 7.62 4.02
CA TRP A 323 15.82 8.45 3.80
C TRP A 323 15.42 8.39 2.33
N ARG A 324 14.14 8.14 2.10
CA ARG A 324 13.56 8.10 0.77
C ARG A 324 12.66 9.30 0.57
N THR A 325 12.81 9.93 -0.57
CA THR A 325 11.95 11.02 -1.04
C THR A 325 11.32 10.63 -2.37
N MET A 326 10.13 11.15 -2.63
CA MET A 326 9.49 11.06 -3.93
C MET A 326 9.48 12.44 -4.55
N GLU A 327 10.08 12.57 -5.71
CA GLU A 327 9.96 13.77 -6.54
C GLU A 327 8.84 13.58 -7.55
N VAL A 328 7.97 14.58 -7.66
CA VAL A 328 6.77 14.53 -8.51
C VAL A 328 6.88 15.56 -9.63
N PHE A 329 6.70 15.10 -10.86
CA PHE A 329 6.76 15.93 -12.06
C PHE A 329 5.46 15.84 -12.84
N ASP A 330 4.85 16.99 -13.12
CA ASP A 330 3.70 17.14 -14.00
C ASP A 330 4.17 17.02 -15.46
N LEU A 331 3.64 16.05 -16.17
CA LEU A 331 3.96 15.78 -17.57
C LEU A 331 2.92 16.36 -18.54
N LYS A 332 1.83 16.94 -18.05
CA LYS A 332 0.78 17.57 -18.87
C LYS A 332 1.23 18.97 -19.33
N GLY A 333 0.70 19.40 -20.45
CA GLY A 333 0.94 20.75 -20.95
C GLY A 333 2.21 20.89 -21.79
N GLU A 334 2.60 22.16 -22.06
CA GLU A 334 3.72 22.44 -22.95
C GLU A 334 5.09 22.20 -22.32
N GLU A 335 5.20 22.33 -21.00
CA GLU A 335 6.45 22.16 -20.27
C GLU A 335 6.30 21.10 -19.16
N ILE A 336 7.36 20.34 -18.92
CA ILE A 336 7.45 19.48 -17.75
C ILE A 336 7.72 20.35 -16.52
N ARG A 337 7.07 20.10 -15.40
CA ARG A 337 7.20 20.91 -14.19
C ARG A 337 7.39 20.03 -12.96
N HIS A 338 8.35 20.39 -12.13
CA HIS A 338 8.45 19.83 -10.79
C HIS A 338 7.29 20.36 -9.93
N VAL A 339 6.51 19.44 -9.35
CA VAL A 339 5.31 19.77 -8.56
C VAL A 339 5.64 19.81 -7.07
N GLY A 340 6.51 18.94 -6.61
CA GLY A 340 6.91 18.87 -5.21
C GLY A 340 7.74 17.65 -4.85
N THR A 341 8.15 17.63 -3.58
CA THR A 341 8.91 16.55 -2.97
C THR A 341 8.09 16.01 -1.80
N SER A 342 7.88 14.71 -1.73
CA SER A 342 7.35 14.04 -0.55
C SER A 342 8.51 13.48 0.27
N ASN A 343 8.58 13.85 1.53
CA ASN A 343 9.59 13.34 2.47
C ASN A 343 9.14 12.05 3.18
N ASP A 344 7.96 11.54 2.84
CA ASP A 344 7.38 10.34 3.44
C ASP A 344 7.50 9.15 2.51
N SER A 345 7.56 7.97 3.11
CA SER A 345 7.70 6.66 2.46
C SER A 345 6.96 6.54 1.12
N PRO A 346 7.56 5.89 0.10
CA PRO A 346 7.02 5.78 -1.26
C PRO A 346 5.62 5.16 -1.35
N HIS A 347 5.17 4.48 -0.32
CA HIS A 347 3.85 3.86 -0.29
C HIS A 347 2.68 4.86 -0.10
N GLY A 348 2.93 6.08 0.38
CA GLY A 348 1.88 7.08 0.61
C GLY A 348 1.60 8.02 -0.57
N ALA A 349 2.57 8.24 -1.46
CA ALA A 349 2.46 9.24 -2.52
C ALA A 349 1.73 8.75 -3.79
N LEU A 350 1.81 7.45 -4.09
CA LEU A 350 1.25 6.85 -5.31
C LEU A 350 -0.26 6.60 -5.27
N LEU A 351 -0.91 6.85 -4.14
CA LEU A 351 -2.26 6.36 -3.89
C LEU A 351 -3.30 7.48 -3.68
N ASN A 352 -2.91 8.74 -3.87
CA ASN A 352 -3.77 9.88 -3.67
C ASN A 352 -4.27 10.56 -4.96
N ASP A 353 -4.17 9.90 -6.12
CA ASP A 353 -4.77 10.39 -7.37
C ASP A 353 -5.60 9.32 -8.07
#